data_ae6c3695b03fe4a30ac124b6c00e4ae9
#
_entry.id   ae6c3695b03fe4a30ac124b6c00e4ae9
#
_cell.length_a   1.000
_cell.length_b   1.000
_cell.length_c   1.000
_cell.angle_alpha   90.00
_cell.angle_beta   90.00
_cell.angle_gamma   90.00
#
_symmetry.space_group_name_H-M   'P 1'
#
loop_
_entity.id
_entity.type
_entity.pdbx_description
1 polymer ?
#
loop_
_entity_poly.entity_id
_entity_poly.type
_entity_poly.pdbx_seq_one_letter_code
_entity_poly.pdbx_strand_id
1 'polypeptide(L)'
;MMDKIVGLEDPSGDAEKISEIIKTRLDPIPEFRLRFEQENENILVVLDIFKGDETPYYYSGDGVLEAYVRVGNESVKATATELKRLVLRGRNTSYDSQISAYKVDDYAFSKLRERYKKWTGNSFDEKDLISFGMANEQGYLTNAGALIADESPIRWSRLFCTRWNGLNKSNGILDAIDDAEYEGSVLSLIENGEAFIKRNAKMMWRKTSNSREEMPEYVERSYHEALINALAHRDYLVNGSEVHIDIYDDRMEIYSPGGMADGSVIQERDPLTVPSTRRNPVLADVLNRLGYMERKGSGFGKIISGYEVQVNYAKDKKPSFRSDRYQFTVIMPNLNYDVPQDVPQDVPQDVPQDVLDKQIMSLIRKNNKISTEKMAIALGVSAKTVKRHIKAMDNVHFVGRGFSGYWEIIEE
;
A
#
# COMPACT_ATOMS: atom_id res chain seq x y z
N MET A 1 -3.23 20.90 -28.49
CA MET A 1 -3.62 22.21 -29.01
C MET A 1 -2.69 23.20 -28.35
N MET A 2 -1.93 24.01 -29.13
CA MET A 2 -1.25 25.17 -28.56
C MET A 2 -2.32 26.18 -28.23
N ASP A 3 -2.44 26.57 -26.97
CA ASP A 3 -3.37 27.59 -26.53
C ASP A 3 -2.96 28.91 -27.21
N LYS A 4 -3.93 29.58 -27.81
CA LYS A 4 -3.69 30.84 -28.53
C LYS A 4 -3.57 31.96 -27.50
N ILE A 5 -2.43 32.65 -27.47
CA ILE A 5 -2.24 33.83 -26.64
C ILE A 5 -3.04 34.98 -27.28
N VAL A 6 -3.98 35.55 -26.52
CA VAL A 6 -4.90 36.59 -26.98
C VAL A 6 -4.49 37.97 -26.50
N GLY A 7 -3.83 38.08 -25.34
CA GLY A 7 -3.53 39.35 -24.67
C GLY A 7 -4.72 39.95 -23.93
N LEU A 8 -4.48 41.02 -23.18
CA LEU A 8 -5.50 41.74 -22.42
C LEU A 8 -5.64 43.18 -22.97
N GLU A 9 -6.87 43.68 -23.03
CA GLU A 9 -7.17 45.06 -23.48
C GLU A 9 -6.82 46.08 -22.37
N ASP A 10 -7.09 45.75 -21.10
CA ASP A 10 -6.76 46.56 -19.93
C ASP A 10 -5.99 45.78 -18.89
N PRO A 11 -4.69 45.49 -19.11
CA PRO A 11 -3.90 44.67 -18.19
C PRO A 11 -3.84 45.24 -16.76
N SER A 12 -3.80 46.57 -16.59
CA SER A 12 -3.75 47.19 -15.29
C SER A 12 -5.07 47.05 -14.53
N GLY A 13 -6.19 47.35 -15.15
CA GLY A 13 -7.51 47.18 -14.55
C GLY A 13 -7.84 45.70 -14.23
N ASP A 14 -7.39 44.77 -15.06
CA ASP A 14 -7.57 43.35 -14.80
C ASP A 14 -6.66 42.87 -13.65
N ALA A 15 -5.43 43.37 -13.54
CA ALA A 15 -4.55 43.10 -12.39
C ALA A 15 -5.14 43.63 -11.07
N GLU A 16 -5.72 44.86 -11.09
CA GLU A 16 -6.41 45.42 -9.93
C GLU A 16 -7.60 44.55 -9.48
N LYS A 17 -8.44 44.13 -10.42
CA LYS A 17 -9.59 43.21 -10.12
C LYS A 17 -9.12 41.89 -9.54
N ILE A 18 -8.08 41.28 -10.08
CA ILE A 18 -7.49 40.05 -9.56
C ILE A 18 -6.99 40.27 -8.12
N SER A 19 -6.27 41.35 -7.88
CA SER A 19 -5.77 41.73 -6.55
C SER A 19 -6.92 41.94 -5.55
N GLU A 20 -7.98 42.62 -5.96
CA GLU A 20 -9.17 42.87 -5.12
C GLU A 20 -9.89 41.56 -4.76
N ILE A 21 -10.10 40.67 -5.74
CA ILE A 21 -10.71 39.34 -5.53
C ILE A 21 -9.87 38.54 -4.52
N ILE A 22 -8.57 38.48 -4.67
CA ILE A 22 -7.70 37.73 -3.75
C ILE A 22 -7.79 38.31 -2.33
N LYS A 23 -7.74 39.63 -2.18
CA LYS A 23 -7.77 40.29 -0.87
C LYS A 23 -9.15 40.26 -0.19
N THR A 24 -10.24 40.19 -0.95
CA THR A 24 -11.61 40.25 -0.41
C THR A 24 -12.28 38.90 -0.27
N ARG A 25 -11.78 37.88 -0.99
CA ARG A 25 -12.43 36.54 -1.05
C ARG A 25 -11.59 35.43 -0.44
N LEU A 26 -10.33 35.70 0.00
CA LEU A 26 -9.47 34.70 0.61
C LEU A 26 -9.08 35.11 2.03
N ASP A 27 -9.10 34.17 2.97
CA ASP A 27 -8.73 34.32 4.35
C ASP A 27 -7.91 33.09 4.83
N PRO A 28 -6.68 33.27 5.35
CA PRO A 28 -5.87 34.48 5.28
C PRO A 28 -5.52 34.86 3.83
N ILE A 29 -5.08 36.10 3.62
CA ILE A 29 -4.69 36.56 2.29
C ILE A 29 -3.36 35.86 1.94
N PRO A 30 -3.28 35.10 0.82
CA PRO A 30 -2.05 34.44 0.43
C PRO A 30 -0.99 35.47 -0.04
N GLU A 31 0.28 35.15 0.11
CA GLU A 31 1.34 35.92 -0.51
C GLU A 31 1.30 35.72 -2.03
N PHE A 32 1.15 36.80 -2.78
CA PHE A 32 1.09 36.75 -4.22
C PHE A 32 1.77 37.95 -4.87
N ARG A 33 2.14 37.82 -6.13
CA ARG A 33 2.69 38.90 -6.95
C ARG A 33 2.03 38.87 -8.33
N LEU A 34 1.62 40.05 -8.79
CA LEU A 34 1.18 40.26 -10.16
C LEU A 34 2.31 40.95 -10.93
N ARG A 35 2.60 40.50 -12.12
CA ARG A 35 3.57 41.06 -13.02
C ARG A 35 3.05 41.04 -14.44
N PHE A 36 3.55 41.96 -15.28
CA PHE A 36 3.21 42.03 -16.68
C PHE A 36 4.34 41.41 -17.49
N GLU A 37 3.98 40.56 -18.43
CA GLU A 37 4.92 40.03 -19.43
C GLU A 37 4.40 40.35 -20.82
N GLN A 38 5.32 40.73 -21.68
CA GLN A 38 5.02 41.00 -23.10
C GLN A 38 5.47 39.79 -23.91
N GLU A 39 4.52 39.22 -24.65
CA GLU A 39 4.80 38.15 -25.59
C GLU A 39 4.25 38.54 -26.97
N ASN A 40 5.16 38.81 -27.90
CA ASN A 40 4.89 39.45 -29.17
C ASN A 40 4.23 40.82 -29.00
N GLU A 41 3.03 41.02 -29.54
CA GLU A 41 2.23 42.24 -29.43
C GLU A 41 1.25 42.20 -28.25
N ASN A 42 1.19 41.10 -27.49
CA ASN A 42 0.24 40.87 -26.41
C ASN A 42 0.88 41.15 -25.06
N ILE A 43 0.12 41.80 -24.15
CA ILE A 43 0.48 41.96 -22.75
C ILE A 43 -0.30 40.93 -21.96
N LEU A 44 0.42 40.19 -21.09
CA LEU A 44 -0.11 39.16 -20.20
C LEU A 44 0.02 39.61 -18.76
N VAL A 45 -0.94 39.26 -17.90
CA VAL A 45 -0.81 39.37 -16.46
C VAL A 45 -0.45 37.98 -15.94
N VAL A 46 0.69 37.91 -15.24
CA VAL A 46 1.15 36.67 -14.59
C VAL A 46 0.92 36.80 -13.09
N LEU A 47 0.17 35.85 -12.55
CA LEU A 47 -0.08 35.75 -11.12
C LEU A 47 0.85 34.66 -10.53
N ASP A 48 1.84 35.09 -9.75
CA ASP A 48 2.68 34.20 -8.96
C ASP A 48 2.06 34.07 -7.57
N ILE A 49 1.73 32.83 -7.13
CA ILE A 49 1.24 32.52 -5.80
C ILE A 49 2.35 31.78 -5.05
N PHE A 50 2.79 32.33 -3.92
CA PHE A 50 3.85 31.74 -3.13
C PHE A 50 3.30 30.70 -2.16
N LYS A 51 4.17 29.78 -1.76
CA LYS A 51 3.83 28.80 -0.74
C LYS A 51 3.54 29.49 0.58
N GLY A 52 2.32 29.36 1.07
CA GLY A 52 1.94 29.91 2.36
C GLY A 52 2.16 28.94 3.52
N ASP A 53 2.46 29.51 4.70
CA ASP A 53 2.67 28.77 5.93
C ASP A 53 1.44 28.79 6.85
N GLU A 54 0.42 29.58 6.55
CA GLU A 54 -0.81 29.74 7.35
C GLU A 54 -1.99 28.93 6.83
N THR A 55 -1.75 27.78 6.22
CA THR A 55 -2.84 26.94 5.72
C THR A 55 -3.79 26.50 6.84
N PRO A 56 -5.11 26.34 6.59
CA PRO A 56 -5.78 26.44 5.28
C PRO A 56 -6.08 27.88 4.88
N TYR A 57 -6.02 28.15 3.59
CA TYR A 57 -6.58 29.36 3.00
C TYR A 57 -8.02 29.06 2.61
N TYR A 58 -8.94 29.87 3.13
CA TYR A 58 -10.36 29.72 2.89
C TYR A 58 -10.85 30.66 1.81
N TYR A 59 -11.72 30.18 0.96
CA TYR A 59 -12.61 31.05 0.20
C TYR A 59 -13.70 31.58 1.15
N SER A 60 -13.79 32.88 1.30
CA SER A 60 -14.70 33.58 2.22
C SER A 60 -15.76 34.43 1.48
N GLY A 61 -16.05 34.12 0.22
CA GLY A 61 -17.05 34.83 -0.57
C GLY A 61 -18.45 34.28 -0.41
N ASP A 62 -19.45 35.13 -0.71
CA ASP A 62 -20.86 34.75 -0.84
C ASP A 62 -21.48 34.08 0.42
N GLY A 63 -20.96 34.40 1.60
CA GLY A 63 -21.45 33.86 2.89
C GLY A 63 -20.97 32.45 3.19
N VAL A 64 -20.02 31.90 2.43
CA VAL A 64 -19.39 30.59 2.68
C VAL A 64 -17.96 30.77 3.16
N LEU A 65 -17.49 29.80 3.95
CA LEU A 65 -16.09 29.67 4.36
C LEU A 65 -15.64 28.25 4.01
N GLU A 66 -14.89 28.10 2.92
CA GLU A 66 -14.55 26.81 2.36
C GLU A 66 -13.06 26.75 2.00
N ALA A 67 -12.40 25.63 2.39
CA ALA A 67 -11.05 25.32 1.93
C ALA A 67 -11.11 24.36 0.74
N TYR A 68 -10.20 24.56 -0.20
CA TYR A 68 -10.10 23.72 -1.40
C TYR A 68 -8.73 23.04 -1.46
N VAL A 69 -8.71 21.87 -2.08
CA VAL A 69 -7.52 21.09 -2.36
C VAL A 69 -7.49 20.69 -3.83
N ARG A 70 -6.28 20.57 -4.38
CA ARG A 70 -6.12 20.14 -5.76
C ARG A 70 -6.17 18.62 -5.85
N VAL A 71 -7.01 18.09 -6.76
CA VAL A 71 -7.12 16.68 -7.07
C VAL A 71 -7.02 16.54 -8.58
N GLY A 72 -5.88 16.07 -9.07
CA GLY A 72 -5.60 16.07 -10.50
C GLY A 72 -5.69 17.49 -11.07
N ASN A 73 -6.57 17.70 -12.05
CA ASN A 73 -6.79 18.98 -12.70
C ASN A 73 -7.92 19.82 -12.07
N GLU A 74 -8.54 19.35 -10.98
CA GLU A 74 -9.70 20.00 -10.37
C GLU A 74 -9.38 20.53 -8.96
N SER A 75 -10.03 21.63 -8.58
CA SER A 75 -10.07 22.12 -7.20
C SER A 75 -11.38 21.66 -6.57
N VAL A 76 -11.26 20.82 -5.53
CA VAL A 76 -12.41 20.27 -4.81
C VAL A 76 -12.43 20.75 -3.36
N LYS A 77 -13.60 20.77 -2.75
CA LYS A 77 -13.73 21.12 -1.33
C LYS A 77 -12.93 20.15 -0.47
N ALA A 78 -12.18 20.68 0.49
CA ALA A 78 -11.45 19.87 1.44
C ALA A 78 -12.42 19.07 2.33
N THR A 79 -12.18 17.76 2.44
CA THR A 79 -12.86 16.93 3.44
C THR A 79 -12.44 17.30 4.85
N ALA A 80 -13.18 16.85 5.88
CA ALA A 80 -12.81 17.11 7.27
C ALA A 80 -11.39 16.63 7.62
N THR A 81 -10.95 15.50 7.05
CA THR A 81 -9.60 14.98 7.25
C THR A 81 -8.54 15.86 6.57
N GLU A 82 -8.82 16.35 5.39
CA GLU A 82 -7.92 17.25 4.66
C GLU A 82 -7.80 18.60 5.32
N LEU A 83 -8.92 19.13 5.83
CA LEU A 83 -8.92 20.35 6.60
C LEU A 83 -8.01 20.22 7.85
N LYS A 84 -8.11 19.10 8.58
CA LYS A 84 -7.21 18.82 9.71
C LYS A 84 -5.73 18.80 9.27
N ARG A 85 -5.41 18.18 8.14
CA ARG A 85 -4.02 18.17 7.59
C ARG A 85 -3.53 19.57 7.24
N LEU A 86 -4.38 20.40 6.64
CA LEU A 86 -4.04 21.77 6.28
C LEU A 86 -3.78 22.61 7.54
N VAL A 87 -4.63 22.49 8.57
CA VAL A 87 -4.44 23.16 9.86
C VAL A 87 -3.12 22.76 10.53
N LEU A 88 -2.80 21.46 10.55
CA LEU A 88 -1.54 20.99 11.12
C LEU A 88 -0.34 21.52 10.35
N ARG A 89 -0.42 21.57 9.02
CA ARG A 89 0.63 22.15 8.18
C ARG A 89 0.83 23.64 8.49
N GLY A 90 -0.24 24.40 8.61
CA GLY A 90 -0.16 25.83 8.95
C GLY A 90 0.39 26.12 10.34
N ARG A 91 0.25 25.18 11.27
CA ARG A 91 0.86 25.26 12.60
C ARG A 91 2.28 24.72 12.65
N ASN A 92 2.81 24.26 11.53
CA ASN A 92 4.10 23.55 11.42
C ASN A 92 4.20 22.38 12.42
N THR A 93 3.09 21.68 12.65
CA THR A 93 2.97 20.52 13.53
C THR A 93 2.53 19.27 12.76
N SER A 94 2.91 18.11 13.28
CA SER A 94 2.48 16.81 12.77
C SER A 94 1.48 16.14 13.71
N TYR A 95 0.73 15.14 13.25
CA TYR A 95 -0.17 14.39 14.13
C TYR A 95 0.57 13.83 15.36
N ASP A 96 1.74 13.25 15.14
CA ASP A 96 2.52 12.55 16.16
C ASP A 96 3.17 13.49 17.18
N SER A 97 3.39 14.77 16.84
CA SER A 97 3.92 15.78 17.75
C SER A 97 2.87 16.45 18.66
N GLN A 98 1.57 16.24 18.39
CA GLN A 98 0.51 16.83 19.22
C GLN A 98 0.46 16.18 20.59
N ILE A 99 0.26 17.03 21.62
CA ILE A 99 0.03 16.55 22.98
C ILE A 99 -1.34 15.88 23.06
N SER A 100 -1.34 14.68 23.63
CA SER A 100 -2.53 13.90 23.88
C SER A 100 -3.13 14.16 25.27
N ALA A 101 -4.26 13.55 25.57
CA ALA A 101 -4.85 13.56 26.91
C ALA A 101 -4.26 12.49 27.85
N TYR A 102 -3.31 11.68 27.39
CA TYR A 102 -2.76 10.55 28.12
C TYR A 102 -1.55 10.97 28.94
N LYS A 103 -1.47 10.53 30.21
CA LYS A 103 -0.35 10.83 31.09
C LYS A 103 0.73 9.77 30.98
N VAL A 104 1.99 10.17 31.14
CA VAL A 104 3.15 9.27 31.11
C VAL A 104 3.02 8.17 32.18
N ASP A 105 2.56 8.52 33.38
CA ASP A 105 2.47 7.59 34.53
C ASP A 105 1.44 6.46 34.33
N ASP A 106 0.49 6.62 33.41
CA ASP A 106 -0.55 5.64 33.14
C ASP A 106 -0.09 4.54 32.17
N TYR A 107 1.12 4.65 31.59
CA TYR A 107 1.60 3.75 30.54
C TYR A 107 3.02 3.24 30.77
N ALA A 108 3.26 1.99 30.38
CA ALA A 108 4.57 1.37 30.41
C ALA A 108 5.30 1.55 29.05
N PHE A 109 6.64 1.58 29.12
CA PHE A 109 7.56 1.69 27.98
C PHE A 109 8.66 0.62 28.05
N SER A 110 8.30 -0.60 28.44
CA SER A 110 9.25 -1.69 28.68
C SER A 110 9.97 -2.10 27.39
N LYS A 111 9.24 -2.26 26.29
CA LYS A 111 9.79 -2.60 24.98
C LYS A 111 10.73 -1.52 24.44
N LEU A 112 10.34 -0.26 24.60
CA LEU A 112 11.18 0.89 24.22
C LEU A 112 12.51 0.84 24.99
N ARG A 113 12.45 0.70 26.32
CA ARG A 113 13.64 0.67 27.19
C ARG A 113 14.56 -0.51 26.87
N GLU A 114 13.98 -1.70 26.67
CA GLU A 114 14.72 -2.89 26.29
C GLU A 114 15.42 -2.71 24.94
N ARG A 115 14.69 -2.26 23.92
CA ARG A 115 15.21 -2.04 22.57
C ARG A 115 16.30 -0.98 22.55
N TYR A 116 16.08 0.15 23.24
CA TYR A 116 17.06 1.23 23.34
C TYR A 116 18.36 0.75 23.99
N LYS A 117 18.25 0.03 25.12
CA LYS A 117 19.42 -0.55 25.81
C LYS A 117 20.16 -1.55 24.91
N LYS A 118 19.43 -2.42 24.21
CA LYS A 118 20.02 -3.41 23.29
C LYS A 118 20.75 -2.74 22.14
N TRP A 119 20.23 -1.64 21.60
CA TRP A 119 20.78 -0.96 20.45
C TRP A 119 21.93 -0.01 20.80
N THR A 120 21.78 0.78 21.87
CA THR A 120 22.74 1.84 22.22
C THR A 120 23.69 1.45 23.35
N GLY A 121 23.38 0.43 24.13
CA GLY A 121 24.09 0.09 25.38
C GLY A 121 23.70 0.94 26.59
N ASN A 122 22.88 1.99 26.40
CA ASN A 122 22.52 2.95 27.45
C ASN A 122 21.13 2.64 28.05
N SER A 123 20.88 3.10 29.29
CA SER A 123 19.55 3.13 29.88
C SER A 123 18.69 4.21 29.23
N PHE A 124 17.38 4.01 29.20
CA PHE A 124 16.39 4.98 28.77
C PHE A 124 15.60 5.47 29.98
N ASP A 125 15.70 6.77 30.26
CA ASP A 125 15.08 7.39 31.43
C ASP A 125 13.86 8.26 31.04
N GLU A 126 13.12 8.76 32.02
CA GLU A 126 11.93 9.62 31.77
C GLU A 126 12.28 10.91 31.03
N LYS A 127 13.48 11.47 31.30
CA LYS A 127 13.96 12.66 30.57
C LYS A 127 14.11 12.40 29.06
N ASP A 128 14.37 11.17 28.68
CA ASP A 128 14.48 10.78 27.28
C ASP A 128 13.12 10.81 26.57
N LEU A 129 11.99 10.55 27.28
CA LEU A 129 10.66 10.72 26.71
C LEU A 129 10.43 12.16 26.23
N ILE A 130 10.86 13.14 27.03
CA ILE A 130 10.73 14.56 26.67
C ILE A 130 11.70 14.89 25.53
N SER A 131 12.97 14.49 25.66
CA SER A 131 14.00 14.81 24.64
C SER A 131 13.74 14.15 23.28
N PHE A 132 13.01 13.04 23.25
CA PHE A 132 12.58 12.35 22.02
C PHE A 132 11.25 12.87 21.50
N GLY A 133 10.63 13.86 22.15
CA GLY A 133 9.36 14.45 21.76
C GLY A 133 8.15 13.51 22.00
N MET A 134 8.31 12.52 22.87
CA MET A 134 7.24 11.57 23.22
C MET A 134 6.38 12.04 24.39
N ALA A 135 6.85 13.02 25.18
CA ALA A 135 6.11 13.64 26.26
C ALA A 135 6.45 15.13 26.39
N ASN A 136 5.61 15.88 27.10
CA ASN A 136 5.90 17.26 27.49
C ASN A 136 6.35 17.34 28.96
N GLU A 137 6.80 18.52 29.38
CA GLU A 137 7.25 18.77 30.75
C GLU A 137 6.15 18.66 31.80
N GLN A 138 4.87 18.70 31.38
CA GLN A 138 3.71 18.54 32.25
C GLN A 138 3.31 17.09 32.46
N GLY A 139 4.07 16.11 31.92
CA GLY A 139 3.82 14.69 32.04
C GLY A 139 2.72 14.14 31.15
N TYR A 140 2.38 14.83 30.06
CA TYR A 140 1.45 14.32 29.05
C TYR A 140 2.20 13.77 27.85
N LEU A 141 1.74 12.63 27.33
CA LEU A 141 2.29 12.02 26.12
C LEU A 141 1.92 12.86 24.88
N THR A 142 2.83 12.91 23.95
CA THR A 142 2.47 13.23 22.55
C THR A 142 1.78 12.00 21.91
N ASN A 143 1.16 12.19 20.74
CA ASN A 143 0.62 11.02 20.03
C ASN A 143 1.73 10.02 19.65
N ALA A 144 2.98 10.47 19.38
CA ALA A 144 4.11 9.56 19.19
C ALA A 144 4.39 8.74 20.45
N GLY A 145 4.40 9.37 21.64
CA GLY A 145 4.56 8.66 22.91
C GLY A 145 3.45 7.64 23.13
N ALA A 146 2.20 8.02 22.85
CA ALA A 146 1.06 7.13 22.96
C ALA A 146 1.12 5.94 21.98
N LEU A 147 1.67 6.13 20.76
CA LEU A 147 1.88 5.06 19.79
C LEU A 147 3.01 4.09 20.17
N ILE A 148 3.99 4.54 20.98
CA ILE A 148 5.15 3.73 21.41
C ILE A 148 4.88 3.04 22.75
N ALA A 149 3.93 3.52 23.56
CA ALA A 149 3.56 2.89 24.81
C ALA A 149 3.24 1.40 24.61
N ASP A 150 3.63 0.53 25.56
CA ASP A 150 3.50 -0.92 25.45
C ASP A 150 2.04 -1.33 25.15
N GLU A 151 1.09 -0.68 25.80
CA GLU A 151 -0.34 -0.75 25.50
C GLU A 151 -0.80 0.59 24.93
N SER A 152 -0.65 0.75 23.61
CA SER A 152 -1.01 2.01 22.95
C SER A 152 -2.50 2.35 23.14
N PRO A 153 -2.82 3.54 23.68
CA PRO A 153 -4.22 3.99 23.78
C PRO A 153 -4.81 4.44 22.44
N ILE A 154 -3.99 4.50 21.39
CA ILE A 154 -4.43 4.89 20.06
C ILE A 154 -5.17 3.72 19.41
N ARG A 155 -6.49 3.80 19.38
CA ARG A 155 -7.39 2.73 18.91
C ARG A 155 -7.05 2.17 17.54
N TRP A 156 -6.49 2.98 16.66
CA TRP A 156 -6.15 2.60 15.30
C TRP A 156 -4.66 2.21 15.13
N SER A 157 -3.94 2.02 16.23
CA SER A 157 -2.61 1.41 16.22
C SER A 157 -2.76 -0.10 16.10
N ARG A 158 -3.06 -0.54 14.86
CA ARG A 158 -3.38 -1.94 14.51
C ARG A 158 -2.69 -2.36 13.23
N LEU A 159 -2.47 -3.67 13.15
CA LEU A 159 -1.91 -4.36 12.00
C LEU A 159 -2.73 -5.61 11.71
N PHE A 160 -3.30 -5.70 10.52
CA PHE A 160 -4.03 -6.87 10.04
C PHE A 160 -3.15 -7.65 9.09
N CYS A 161 -3.06 -8.95 9.31
CA CYS A 161 -2.20 -9.84 8.54
C CYS A 161 -3.01 -11.02 8.05
N THR A 162 -3.01 -11.26 6.74
CA THR A 162 -3.76 -12.38 6.14
C THR A 162 -2.88 -13.11 5.12
N ARG A 163 -2.82 -14.43 5.23
CA ARG A 163 -2.29 -15.32 4.21
C ARG A 163 -3.46 -15.88 3.40
N TRP A 164 -3.67 -15.33 2.23
CA TRP A 164 -4.74 -15.71 1.33
C TRP A 164 -4.48 -17.05 0.66
N ASN A 165 -5.54 -17.77 0.32
CA ASN A 165 -5.47 -19.01 -0.42
C ASN A 165 -5.54 -18.70 -1.93
N GLY A 166 -4.37 -18.62 -2.59
CA GLY A 166 -4.26 -18.33 -4.02
C GLY A 166 -3.88 -16.87 -4.33
N LEU A 167 -4.36 -16.34 -5.45
CA LEU A 167 -3.91 -15.06 -6.03
C LEU A 167 -4.78 -13.86 -5.67
N ASN A 168 -5.95 -14.09 -5.08
CA ASN A 168 -6.94 -13.06 -4.78
C ASN A 168 -7.57 -13.28 -3.40
N LYS A 169 -8.22 -12.22 -2.87
CA LYS A 169 -8.93 -12.25 -1.57
C LYS A 169 -10.18 -13.15 -1.55
N SER A 170 -10.64 -13.60 -2.68
CA SER A 170 -11.85 -14.45 -2.82
C SER A 170 -11.58 -15.53 -3.85
N ASN A 171 -11.23 -16.73 -3.40
CA ASN A 171 -10.87 -17.87 -4.25
C ASN A 171 -11.74 -19.12 -3.98
N GLY A 172 -13.03 -18.95 -3.75
CA GLY A 172 -13.96 -20.06 -3.59
C GLY A 172 -14.35 -20.35 -2.14
N ILE A 173 -14.21 -21.59 -1.65
CA ILE A 173 -14.74 -22.04 -0.35
C ILE A 173 -13.78 -21.68 0.82
N LEU A 174 -12.48 -21.59 0.56
CA LEU A 174 -11.45 -21.28 1.55
C LEU A 174 -10.74 -20.00 1.12
N ASP A 175 -11.00 -18.91 1.83
CA ASP A 175 -10.47 -17.58 1.49
C ASP A 175 -9.07 -17.35 2.05
N ALA A 176 -8.81 -17.73 3.29
CA ALA A 176 -7.54 -17.52 3.98
C ALA A 176 -6.95 -18.81 4.57
N ILE A 177 -5.63 -18.88 4.63
CA ILE A 177 -4.85 -19.98 5.24
C ILE A 177 -4.47 -19.63 6.67
N ASP A 178 -4.12 -18.36 6.92
CA ASP A 178 -3.75 -17.83 8.24
C ASP A 178 -4.21 -16.37 8.32
N ASP A 179 -4.65 -15.97 9.50
CA ASP A 179 -5.17 -14.64 9.77
C ASP A 179 -4.79 -14.20 11.19
N ALA A 180 -4.43 -12.94 11.36
CA ALA A 180 -4.10 -12.38 12.67
C ALA A 180 -4.32 -10.87 12.71
N GLU A 181 -4.88 -10.41 13.82
CA GLU A 181 -4.99 -8.99 14.13
C GLU A 181 -4.08 -8.67 15.31
N TYR A 182 -3.29 -7.62 15.19
CA TYR A 182 -2.41 -7.13 16.24
C TYR A 182 -2.75 -5.68 16.58
N GLU A 183 -2.70 -5.35 17.85
CA GLU A 183 -2.91 -3.99 18.36
C GLU A 183 -1.86 -3.61 19.40
N GLY A 184 -1.76 -2.33 19.71
CA GLY A 184 -0.87 -1.81 20.75
C GLY A 184 0.30 -1.00 20.21
N SER A 185 1.46 -1.14 20.83
CA SER A 185 2.68 -0.41 20.48
C SER A 185 3.11 -0.64 19.04
N VAL A 186 3.55 0.43 18.36
CA VAL A 186 4.18 0.31 17.05
C VAL A 186 5.35 -0.67 17.06
N LEU A 187 6.11 -0.75 18.16
CA LEU A 187 7.19 -1.74 18.33
C LEU A 187 6.67 -3.17 18.31
N SER A 188 5.55 -3.41 19.01
CA SER A 188 4.87 -4.73 19.00
C SER A 188 4.32 -5.06 17.62
N LEU A 189 3.76 -4.08 16.92
CA LEU A 189 3.24 -4.29 15.56
C LEU A 189 4.35 -4.67 14.56
N ILE A 190 5.55 -4.08 14.69
CA ILE A 190 6.71 -4.46 13.88
C ILE A 190 7.09 -5.92 14.16
N GLU A 191 7.30 -6.28 15.44
CA GLU A 191 7.71 -7.64 15.84
C GLU A 191 6.68 -8.70 15.39
N ASN A 192 5.41 -8.44 15.62
CA ASN A 192 4.32 -9.35 15.26
C ASN A 192 4.14 -9.49 13.75
N GLY A 193 4.25 -8.39 13.00
CA GLY A 193 4.16 -8.40 11.54
C GLY A 193 5.30 -9.21 10.91
N GLU A 194 6.54 -9.04 11.39
CA GLU A 194 7.68 -9.85 10.95
C GLU A 194 7.50 -11.33 11.32
N ALA A 195 7.01 -11.62 12.50
CA ALA A 195 6.73 -13.00 12.93
C ALA A 195 5.64 -13.64 12.07
N PHE A 196 4.59 -12.87 11.69
CA PHE A 196 3.56 -13.34 10.76
C PHE A 196 4.14 -13.64 9.37
N ILE A 197 4.95 -12.73 8.82
CA ILE A 197 5.59 -12.96 7.51
C ILE A 197 6.49 -14.21 7.58
N LYS A 198 7.33 -14.33 8.60
CA LYS A 198 8.25 -15.47 8.76
C LYS A 198 7.54 -16.82 8.84
N ARG A 199 6.39 -16.92 9.50
CA ARG A 199 5.66 -18.20 9.61
C ARG A 199 4.85 -18.52 8.33
N ASN A 200 4.55 -17.53 7.50
CA ASN A 200 3.77 -17.69 6.26
C ASN A 200 4.62 -17.64 4.98
N ALA A 201 5.92 -17.36 5.10
CA ALA A 201 6.88 -17.37 4.00
C ALA A 201 7.79 -18.60 4.10
N LYS A 202 8.09 -19.22 2.97
CA LYS A 202 8.98 -20.38 2.93
C LYS A 202 10.40 -19.94 2.63
N MET A 203 11.33 -20.64 3.27
CA MET A 203 12.76 -20.56 2.96
C MET A 203 13.13 -21.84 2.21
N MET A 204 13.31 -21.74 0.89
CA MET A 204 13.86 -22.83 0.10
C MET A 204 15.38 -22.80 0.14
N TRP A 205 16.01 -23.91 -0.18
CA TRP A 205 17.46 -23.98 -0.26
C TRP A 205 17.89 -25.07 -1.23
N ARG A 206 19.07 -24.89 -1.81
CA ARG A 206 19.76 -25.92 -2.58
C ARG A 206 21.15 -26.16 -2.04
N LYS A 207 21.59 -27.42 -2.12
CA LYS A 207 22.96 -27.80 -1.76
C LYS A 207 23.91 -27.42 -2.90
N THR A 208 24.97 -26.73 -2.59
CA THR A 208 26.12 -26.51 -3.48
C THR A 208 27.22 -27.47 -3.11
N SER A 209 28.34 -27.47 -3.86
CA SER A 209 29.48 -28.38 -3.57
C SER A 209 30.03 -28.22 -2.15
N ASN A 210 30.04 -27.02 -1.60
CA ASN A 210 30.67 -26.70 -0.33
C ASN A 210 29.77 -25.99 0.70
N SER A 211 28.54 -25.67 0.34
CA SER A 211 27.64 -24.89 1.19
C SER A 211 26.15 -25.15 0.89
N ARG A 212 25.30 -24.45 1.60
CA ARG A 212 23.86 -24.35 1.38
C ARG A 212 23.56 -22.94 0.90
N GLU A 213 22.83 -22.82 -0.19
CA GLU A 213 22.35 -21.56 -0.74
C GLU A 213 20.87 -21.40 -0.43
N GLU A 214 20.51 -20.33 0.26
CA GLU A 214 19.15 -20.05 0.69
C GLU A 214 18.42 -19.22 -0.37
N MET A 215 17.16 -19.55 -0.61
CA MET A 215 16.28 -18.93 -1.60
C MET A 215 14.97 -18.57 -0.90
N PRO A 216 14.86 -17.37 -0.33
CA PRO A 216 13.64 -16.94 0.35
C PRO A 216 12.52 -16.64 -0.65
N GLU A 217 11.25 -16.85 -0.23
CA GLU A 217 10.10 -16.32 -0.96
C GLU A 217 10.07 -14.79 -0.92
N TYR A 218 10.38 -14.22 0.25
CA TYR A 218 10.43 -12.78 0.49
C TYR A 218 11.70 -12.41 1.26
N VAL A 219 12.33 -11.32 0.87
CA VAL A 219 13.62 -10.89 1.43
C VAL A 219 13.41 -10.15 2.74
N GLU A 220 14.00 -10.65 3.84
CA GLU A 220 13.80 -10.12 5.20
C GLU A 220 14.09 -8.62 5.28
N ARG A 221 15.24 -8.16 4.77
CA ARG A 221 15.59 -6.75 4.76
C ARG A 221 14.55 -5.88 4.03
N SER A 222 13.95 -6.39 2.98
CA SER A 222 13.00 -5.65 2.16
C SER A 222 11.65 -5.52 2.84
N TYR A 223 11.09 -6.61 3.40
CA TYR A 223 9.81 -6.52 4.09
C TYR A 223 9.93 -5.81 5.45
N HIS A 224 11.06 -5.93 6.15
CA HIS A 224 11.35 -5.15 7.35
C HIS A 224 11.28 -3.64 7.06
N GLU A 225 12.00 -3.16 6.04
CA GLU A 225 11.95 -1.75 5.64
C GLU A 225 10.54 -1.32 5.21
N ALA A 226 9.83 -2.16 4.44
CA ALA A 226 8.47 -1.86 3.99
C ALA A 226 7.46 -1.77 5.15
N LEU A 227 7.52 -2.68 6.12
CA LEU A 227 6.64 -2.69 7.28
C LEU A 227 6.90 -1.47 8.19
N ILE A 228 8.16 -1.17 8.47
CA ILE A 228 8.52 0.00 9.27
C ILE A 228 8.02 1.27 8.59
N ASN A 229 8.25 1.41 7.29
CA ASN A 229 7.77 2.56 6.52
C ASN A 229 6.24 2.65 6.53
N ALA A 230 5.52 1.53 6.41
CA ALA A 230 4.06 1.49 6.47
C ALA A 230 3.53 2.01 7.82
N LEU A 231 4.16 1.65 8.93
CA LEU A 231 3.78 2.09 10.29
C LEU A 231 4.25 3.52 10.59
N ALA A 232 5.50 3.86 10.23
CA ALA A 232 6.07 5.19 10.48
C ALA A 232 5.41 6.29 9.65
N HIS A 233 4.99 6.00 8.42
CA HIS A 233 4.37 6.95 7.50
C HIS A 233 2.85 6.83 7.40
N ARG A 234 2.22 5.93 8.17
CA ARG A 234 0.77 5.84 8.26
C ARG A 234 0.14 7.19 8.52
N ASP A 235 -0.96 7.49 7.87
CA ASP A 235 -1.77 8.65 8.19
C ASP A 235 -2.71 8.33 9.37
N TYR A 236 -2.29 8.67 10.57
CA TYR A 236 -3.05 8.46 11.80
C TYR A 236 -4.28 9.36 11.95
N LEU A 237 -4.50 10.32 11.04
CA LEU A 237 -5.75 11.07 10.95
C LEU A 237 -6.87 10.28 10.26
N VAL A 238 -6.53 9.23 9.54
CA VAL A 238 -7.50 8.31 8.91
C VAL A 238 -7.99 7.32 9.95
N ASN A 239 -9.24 7.46 10.37
CA ASN A 239 -9.90 6.57 11.31
C ASN A 239 -10.55 5.40 10.55
N GLY A 240 -10.50 4.19 11.14
CA GLY A 240 -11.17 3.02 10.58
C GLY A 240 -10.45 2.39 9.38
N SER A 241 -9.16 2.61 9.26
CA SER A 241 -8.30 1.93 8.30
C SER A 241 -6.94 1.66 8.94
N GLU A 242 -6.44 0.46 8.83
CA GLU A 242 -5.26 -0.06 9.50
C GLU A 242 -4.15 -0.35 8.48
N VAL A 243 -2.96 -0.69 8.97
CA VAL A 243 -1.90 -1.26 8.12
C VAL A 243 -2.23 -2.72 7.88
N HIS A 244 -2.05 -3.20 6.65
CA HIS A 244 -2.31 -4.58 6.26
C HIS A 244 -1.07 -5.24 5.69
N ILE A 245 -0.89 -6.52 6.01
CA ILE A 245 0.02 -7.44 5.34
C ILE A 245 -0.83 -8.51 4.68
N ASP A 246 -0.93 -8.48 3.38
CA ASP A 246 -1.65 -9.46 2.57
C ASP A 246 -0.63 -10.35 1.83
N ILE A 247 -0.57 -11.64 2.15
CA ILE A 247 0.32 -12.59 1.50
C ILE A 247 -0.51 -13.48 0.58
N TYR A 248 -0.23 -13.44 -0.71
CA TYR A 248 -0.80 -14.30 -1.76
C TYR A 248 0.22 -15.37 -2.18
N ASP A 249 -0.13 -16.24 -3.10
CA ASP A 249 0.82 -17.25 -3.59
C ASP A 249 1.95 -16.63 -4.40
N ASP A 250 1.64 -15.60 -5.20
CA ASP A 250 2.57 -14.93 -6.11
C ASP A 250 3.25 -13.69 -5.54
N ARG A 251 2.71 -13.09 -4.48
CA ARG A 251 3.20 -11.82 -3.93
C ARG A 251 2.79 -11.58 -2.49
N MET A 252 3.44 -10.63 -1.86
CA MET A 252 3.03 -9.98 -0.63
C MET A 252 2.78 -8.51 -0.87
N GLU A 253 1.70 -7.98 -0.31
CA GLU A 253 1.35 -6.55 -0.32
C GLU A 253 1.38 -6.00 1.11
N ILE A 254 2.09 -4.89 1.32
CA ILE A 254 2.04 -4.14 2.58
C ILE A 254 1.36 -2.81 2.28
N TYR A 255 0.16 -2.67 2.80
CA TYR A 255 -0.71 -1.50 2.63
C TYR A 255 -0.62 -0.58 3.86
N SER A 256 -0.63 0.72 3.62
CA SER A 256 -0.72 1.74 4.67
C SER A 256 -1.72 2.84 4.28
N PRO A 257 -2.59 3.28 5.21
CA PRO A 257 -3.46 4.43 5.00
C PRO A 257 -2.67 5.73 4.78
N GLY A 258 -3.07 6.51 3.78
CA GLY A 258 -2.44 7.77 3.37
C GLY A 258 -1.45 7.60 2.22
N GLY A 259 -1.57 8.45 1.20
CA GLY A 259 -0.66 8.50 0.06
C GLY A 259 0.74 9.03 0.41
N MET A 260 1.50 9.48 -0.58
CA MET A 260 2.78 10.14 -0.33
C MET A 260 2.62 11.39 0.54
N ALA A 261 3.54 11.61 1.48
CA ALA A 261 3.45 12.73 2.43
C ALA A 261 3.50 14.11 1.75
N ASP A 262 4.14 14.20 0.59
CA ASP A 262 4.22 15.40 -0.24
C ASP A 262 3.05 15.56 -1.22
N GLY A 263 2.10 14.61 -1.23
CA GLY A 263 0.94 14.59 -2.11
C GLY A 263 1.21 14.09 -3.53
N SER A 264 2.44 13.67 -3.84
CA SER A 264 2.79 13.09 -5.14
C SER A 264 2.30 11.65 -5.27
N VAL A 265 2.34 11.11 -6.48
CA VAL A 265 2.01 9.72 -6.81
C VAL A 265 3.30 8.99 -7.17
N ILE A 266 3.58 7.88 -6.49
CA ILE A 266 4.87 7.16 -6.65
C ILE A 266 5.06 6.59 -8.06
N GLN A 267 3.98 6.23 -8.75
CA GLN A 267 4.04 5.68 -10.10
C GLN A 267 4.54 6.68 -11.14
N GLU A 268 4.50 7.98 -10.81
CA GLU A 268 4.98 9.08 -11.67
C GLU A 268 6.43 9.49 -11.36
N ARG A 269 7.10 8.77 -10.45
CA ARG A 269 8.45 9.08 -9.97
C ARG A 269 9.38 7.88 -10.07
N ASP A 270 10.66 8.14 -10.14
CA ASP A 270 11.67 7.12 -9.89
C ASP A 270 11.80 6.92 -8.37
N PRO A 271 11.46 5.73 -7.82
CA PRO A 271 11.54 5.45 -6.39
C PRO A 271 12.93 5.67 -5.79
N LEU A 272 14.00 5.58 -6.60
CA LEU A 272 15.37 5.77 -6.13
C LEU A 272 15.73 7.25 -5.89
N THR A 273 14.97 8.17 -6.45
CA THR A 273 15.20 9.62 -6.36
C THR A 273 14.20 10.36 -5.48
N VAL A 274 13.22 9.65 -4.89
CA VAL A 274 12.22 10.26 -4.01
C VAL A 274 12.87 10.73 -2.71
N PRO A 275 12.75 12.04 -2.37
CA PRO A 275 13.26 12.55 -1.12
C PRO A 275 12.49 12.00 0.08
N SER A 276 13.16 11.85 1.22
CA SER A 276 12.54 11.42 2.47
C SER A 276 11.68 12.54 3.06
N THR A 277 10.37 12.47 2.86
CA THR A 277 9.39 13.33 3.52
C THR A 277 8.65 12.53 4.60
N ARG A 278 8.79 12.98 5.86
CA ARG A 278 8.22 12.24 6.99
C ARG A 278 6.84 12.78 7.33
N ARG A 279 5.84 11.90 7.34
CA ARG A 279 4.48 12.24 7.80
C ARG A 279 4.45 12.39 9.32
N ASN A 280 5.12 11.48 10.04
CA ASN A 280 5.21 11.44 11.49
C ASN A 280 6.69 11.59 11.91
N PRO A 281 7.22 12.82 11.96
CA PRO A 281 8.65 13.05 12.17
C PRO A 281 9.15 12.62 13.56
N VAL A 282 8.34 12.74 14.61
CA VAL A 282 8.70 12.31 15.97
C VAL A 282 8.80 10.79 16.03
N LEU A 283 7.78 10.08 15.54
CA LEU A 283 7.77 8.62 15.48
C LEU A 283 8.93 8.07 14.65
N ALA A 284 9.18 8.66 13.47
CA ALA A 284 10.31 8.29 12.62
C ALA A 284 11.66 8.52 13.31
N ASP A 285 11.78 9.60 14.10
CA ASP A 285 12.99 9.89 14.87
C ASP A 285 13.22 8.87 15.99
N VAL A 286 12.17 8.50 16.70
CA VAL A 286 12.21 7.43 17.73
C VAL A 286 12.64 6.10 17.10
N LEU A 287 12.01 5.68 15.99
CA LEU A 287 12.36 4.44 15.30
C LEU A 287 13.82 4.45 14.78
N ASN A 288 14.30 5.60 14.31
CA ASN A 288 15.71 5.76 13.94
C ASN A 288 16.66 5.57 15.14
N ARG A 289 16.37 6.19 16.28
CA ARG A 289 17.16 6.06 17.51
C ARG A 289 17.16 4.64 18.08
N LEU A 290 16.12 3.85 17.78
CA LEU A 290 16.02 2.45 18.13
C LEU A 290 16.67 1.51 17.09
N GLY A 291 17.23 2.05 16.02
CA GLY A 291 17.91 1.29 14.96
C GLY A 291 16.97 0.56 14.00
N TYR A 292 15.68 0.92 13.96
CA TYR A 292 14.73 0.34 13.02
C TYR A 292 14.80 0.97 11.62
N MET A 293 15.09 2.25 11.51
CA MET A 293 15.15 2.95 10.23
C MET A 293 16.33 3.93 10.13
N GLU A 294 16.70 4.30 8.91
CA GLU A 294 17.71 5.31 8.63
C GLU A 294 17.08 6.62 8.13
N ARG A 295 17.79 7.74 8.32
CA ARG A 295 17.31 9.08 7.91
C ARG A 295 17.68 9.48 6.48
N LYS A 296 18.25 8.57 5.68
CA LYS A 296 18.93 8.91 4.42
C LYS A 296 18.03 8.87 3.18
N GLY A 297 16.72 8.58 3.31
CA GLY A 297 15.81 8.43 2.15
C GLY A 297 16.10 7.21 1.28
N SER A 298 16.78 6.19 1.82
CA SER A 298 17.22 5.00 1.10
C SER A 298 16.21 3.85 1.11
N GLY A 299 15.00 4.04 1.67
CA GLY A 299 14.05 2.96 1.93
C GLY A 299 13.64 2.19 0.68
N PHE A 300 13.19 2.87 -0.36
CA PHE A 300 12.83 2.21 -1.62
C PHE A 300 14.01 1.49 -2.27
N GLY A 301 15.19 2.13 -2.26
CA GLY A 301 16.43 1.52 -2.75
C GLY A 301 16.80 0.23 -2.01
N LYS A 302 16.63 0.19 -0.68
CA LYS A 302 16.88 -1.01 0.13
C LYS A 302 15.90 -2.13 -0.17
N ILE A 303 14.61 -1.80 -0.37
CA ILE A 303 13.59 -2.79 -0.74
C ILE A 303 13.94 -3.41 -2.08
N ILE A 304 14.28 -2.61 -3.07
CA ILE A 304 14.63 -3.08 -4.42
C ILE A 304 15.94 -3.86 -4.40
N SER A 305 17.03 -3.28 -3.88
CA SER A 305 18.35 -3.90 -3.89
C SER A 305 18.42 -5.19 -3.07
N GLY A 306 17.58 -5.32 -2.03
CA GLY A 306 17.47 -6.57 -1.29
C GLY A 306 17.03 -7.74 -2.16
N TYR A 307 16.12 -7.49 -3.10
CA TYR A 307 15.67 -8.49 -4.08
C TYR A 307 16.71 -8.78 -5.16
N GLU A 308 17.32 -7.72 -5.72
CA GLU A 308 18.26 -7.82 -6.83
C GLU A 308 19.49 -8.66 -6.54
N VAL A 309 19.89 -8.80 -5.25
CA VAL A 309 21.03 -9.63 -4.84
C VAL A 309 20.67 -11.10 -4.58
N GLN A 310 19.40 -11.48 -4.67
CA GLN A 310 18.99 -12.87 -4.43
C GLN A 310 19.29 -13.75 -5.63
N VAL A 311 19.67 -14.99 -5.36
CA VAL A 311 20.04 -15.98 -6.39
C VAL A 311 18.86 -16.36 -7.28
N ASN A 312 17.66 -16.35 -6.70
CA ASN A 312 16.38 -16.65 -7.36
C ASN A 312 15.67 -15.40 -7.90
N TYR A 313 16.38 -14.26 -7.96
CA TYR A 313 15.81 -13.03 -8.52
C TYR A 313 15.74 -13.10 -10.06
N ALA A 314 14.63 -12.62 -10.60
CA ALA A 314 14.43 -12.35 -12.01
C ALA A 314 13.86 -10.94 -12.19
N LYS A 315 14.02 -10.33 -13.36
CA LYS A 315 13.61 -8.91 -13.59
C LYS A 315 12.13 -8.65 -13.39
N ASP A 316 11.28 -9.60 -13.68
CA ASP A 316 9.83 -9.59 -13.44
C ASP A 316 9.46 -9.72 -11.96
N LYS A 317 10.42 -10.11 -11.11
CA LYS A 317 10.26 -10.20 -9.65
C LYS A 317 10.73 -8.94 -8.91
N LYS A 318 10.88 -7.82 -9.60
CA LYS A 318 11.27 -6.54 -8.97
C LYS A 318 10.12 -6.02 -8.10
N PRO A 319 10.36 -5.64 -6.83
CA PRO A 319 9.38 -4.95 -6.00
C PRO A 319 8.84 -3.69 -6.66
N SER A 320 7.56 -3.43 -6.51
CA SER A 320 6.89 -2.25 -7.05
C SER A 320 6.10 -1.51 -5.97
N PHE A 321 5.74 -0.27 -6.27
CA PHE A 321 5.07 0.62 -5.34
C PHE A 321 3.86 1.23 -6.02
N ARG A 322 2.76 1.34 -5.29
CA ARG A 322 1.54 1.98 -5.75
C ARG A 322 1.04 2.95 -4.70
N SER A 323 0.71 4.15 -5.10
CA SER A 323 0.07 5.12 -4.22
C SER A 323 -1.04 5.86 -4.94
N ASP A 324 -1.99 6.30 -4.17
CA ASP A 324 -2.94 7.33 -4.52
C ASP A 324 -3.06 8.32 -3.35
N ARG A 325 -4.07 9.18 -3.35
CA ARG A 325 -4.27 10.16 -2.28
C ARG A 325 -4.53 9.51 -0.90
N TYR A 326 -5.08 8.30 -0.87
CA TYR A 326 -5.63 7.68 0.33
C TYR A 326 -4.79 6.53 0.86
N GLN A 327 -3.89 6.00 0.06
CA GLN A 327 -3.14 4.80 0.40
C GLN A 327 -1.76 4.74 -0.25
N PHE A 328 -0.90 3.94 0.38
CA PHE A 328 0.37 3.52 -0.17
C PHE A 328 0.51 2.01 -0.03
N THR A 329 0.94 1.33 -1.08
CA THR A 329 1.13 -0.12 -1.10
C THR A 329 2.49 -0.48 -1.65
N VAL A 330 3.24 -1.29 -0.90
CA VAL A 330 4.45 -1.96 -1.37
C VAL A 330 4.07 -3.36 -1.85
N ILE A 331 4.43 -3.70 -3.08
CA ILE A 331 4.16 -5.01 -3.68
C ILE A 331 5.49 -5.73 -3.86
N MET A 332 5.63 -6.85 -3.19
CA MET A 332 6.83 -7.69 -3.20
C MET A 332 6.48 -9.05 -3.83
N PRO A 333 6.96 -9.35 -5.05
CA PRO A 333 6.75 -10.65 -5.67
C PRO A 333 7.35 -11.79 -4.85
N ASN A 334 6.70 -12.94 -4.83
CA ASN A 334 7.27 -14.18 -4.31
C ASN A 334 8.37 -14.65 -5.27
N LEU A 335 9.62 -14.69 -4.80
CA LEU A 335 10.76 -15.06 -5.60
C LEU A 335 10.73 -16.53 -6.07
N ASN A 336 10.01 -17.37 -5.35
CA ASN A 336 9.88 -18.80 -5.62
C ASN A 336 8.56 -19.18 -6.32
N TYR A 337 7.71 -18.17 -6.62
CA TYR A 337 6.51 -18.40 -7.40
C TYR A 337 6.87 -18.41 -8.89
N ASP A 338 6.93 -19.60 -9.45
CA ASP A 338 6.91 -19.74 -10.90
C ASP A 338 5.48 -19.53 -11.33
N VAL A 339 5.22 -18.42 -12.06
CA VAL A 339 3.97 -18.33 -12.81
C VAL A 339 3.89 -19.63 -13.57
N PRO A 340 2.84 -20.47 -13.40
CA PRO A 340 2.57 -21.50 -14.37
C PRO A 340 2.55 -20.73 -15.69
N GLN A 341 3.61 -20.85 -16.49
CA GLN A 341 3.58 -20.32 -17.85
C GLN A 341 2.24 -20.73 -18.34
N ASP A 342 1.39 -19.77 -18.75
CA ASP A 342 0.18 -20.10 -19.45
C ASP A 342 0.60 -21.24 -20.34
N VAL A 343 0.25 -22.46 -19.91
CA VAL A 343 0.53 -23.62 -20.74
C VAL A 343 -0.16 -23.18 -22.00
N PRO A 344 0.59 -22.90 -23.07
CA PRO A 344 -0.05 -22.49 -24.31
C PRO A 344 -1.17 -23.47 -24.45
N GLN A 345 -2.36 -23.05 -24.80
CA GLN A 345 -3.52 -23.95 -24.93
C GLN A 345 -3.27 -25.04 -26.00
N ASP A 346 -2.06 -25.34 -26.22
CA ASP A 346 -1.48 -26.54 -26.73
C ASP A 346 -1.30 -27.50 -25.54
N VAL A 347 -2.36 -28.29 -25.30
CA VAL A 347 -2.27 -29.63 -24.78
C VAL A 347 -0.89 -30.19 -25.17
N PRO A 348 -0.12 -30.84 -24.24
CA PRO A 348 0.96 -31.71 -24.70
C PRO A 348 0.37 -32.55 -25.79
N GLN A 349 0.83 -32.38 -27.02
CA GLN A 349 0.37 -33.10 -28.20
C GLN A 349 0.73 -34.62 -28.14
N ASP A 350 1.09 -35.10 -26.94
CA ASP A 350 1.50 -36.49 -26.71
C ASP A 350 0.50 -37.38 -25.97
N VAL A 351 -0.68 -36.84 -25.59
CA VAL A 351 -1.82 -37.75 -25.34
C VAL A 351 -2.66 -37.73 -26.60
N PRO A 352 -2.65 -38.80 -27.40
CA PRO A 352 -3.48 -38.87 -28.58
C PRO A 352 -4.91 -38.50 -28.20
N GLN A 353 -5.55 -37.62 -28.96
CA GLN A 353 -6.91 -37.12 -28.71
C GLN A 353 -7.88 -38.28 -28.39
N ASP A 354 -7.71 -39.39 -29.06
CA ASP A 354 -8.40 -40.67 -28.88
C ASP A 354 -8.26 -41.27 -27.46
N VAL A 355 -7.21 -40.99 -26.72
CA VAL A 355 -6.98 -41.57 -25.38
C VAL A 355 -7.82 -40.84 -24.33
N LEU A 356 -7.86 -39.50 -24.38
CA LEU A 356 -8.66 -38.71 -23.44
C LEU A 356 -10.16 -38.90 -23.71
N ASP A 357 -10.55 -38.98 -24.97
CA ASP A 357 -11.94 -39.24 -25.38
C ASP A 357 -12.42 -40.63 -24.89
N LYS A 358 -11.58 -41.65 -25.01
CA LYS A 358 -11.87 -43.01 -24.46
C LYS A 358 -11.97 -42.98 -22.93
N GLN A 359 -11.14 -42.21 -22.25
CA GLN A 359 -11.19 -42.08 -20.79
C GLN A 359 -12.46 -41.34 -20.34
N ILE A 360 -12.86 -40.27 -21.02
CA ILE A 360 -14.11 -39.54 -20.76
C ILE A 360 -15.30 -40.50 -20.96
N MET A 361 -15.36 -41.23 -22.07
CA MET A 361 -16.42 -42.23 -22.33
C MET A 361 -16.45 -43.31 -21.26
N SER A 362 -15.29 -43.79 -20.80
CA SER A 362 -15.22 -44.78 -19.72
C SER A 362 -15.82 -44.26 -18.41
N LEU A 363 -15.57 -42.98 -18.05
CA LEU A 363 -16.15 -42.37 -16.87
C LEU A 363 -17.68 -42.20 -17.00
N ILE A 364 -18.17 -41.81 -18.18
CA ILE A 364 -19.59 -41.67 -18.48
C ILE A 364 -20.29 -43.05 -18.40
N ARG A 365 -19.66 -44.10 -18.95
CA ARG A 365 -20.21 -45.49 -18.85
C ARG A 365 -20.31 -46.02 -17.42
N LYS A 366 -19.35 -45.61 -16.53
CA LYS A 366 -19.38 -45.95 -15.10
C LYS A 366 -20.44 -45.17 -14.33
N ASN A 367 -20.63 -43.90 -14.67
CA ASN A 367 -21.62 -43.04 -14.03
C ASN A 367 -22.11 -41.98 -15.03
N ASN A 368 -23.26 -42.22 -15.65
CA ASN A 368 -23.80 -41.29 -16.64
C ASN A 368 -24.33 -39.95 -16.09
N LYS A 369 -24.33 -39.76 -14.75
CA LYS A 369 -24.62 -38.48 -14.08
C LYS A 369 -23.39 -37.77 -13.56
N ILE A 370 -22.19 -38.20 -13.94
CA ILE A 370 -20.95 -37.56 -13.54
C ILE A 370 -20.85 -36.12 -14.09
N SER A 371 -20.50 -35.14 -13.25
CA SER A 371 -20.31 -33.78 -13.72
C SER A 371 -18.98 -33.60 -14.44
N THR A 372 -18.89 -32.60 -15.32
CA THR A 372 -17.65 -32.25 -16.02
C THR A 372 -16.51 -31.87 -15.07
N GLU A 373 -16.81 -31.33 -13.91
CA GLU A 373 -15.85 -30.98 -12.85
C GLU A 373 -15.28 -32.27 -12.21
N LYS A 374 -16.14 -33.28 -11.93
CA LYS A 374 -15.68 -34.58 -11.41
C LYS A 374 -14.88 -35.35 -12.41
N MET A 375 -15.24 -35.28 -13.70
CA MET A 375 -14.43 -35.88 -14.78
C MET A 375 -13.06 -35.23 -14.86
N ALA A 376 -13.00 -33.90 -14.77
CA ALA A 376 -11.75 -33.10 -14.79
C ALA A 376 -10.80 -33.52 -13.67
N ILE A 377 -11.30 -33.67 -12.45
CA ILE A 377 -10.52 -34.11 -11.28
C ILE A 377 -10.01 -35.56 -11.52
N ALA A 378 -10.87 -36.47 -11.99
CA ALA A 378 -10.51 -37.87 -12.22
C ALA A 378 -9.46 -38.07 -13.33
N LEU A 379 -9.41 -37.14 -14.30
CA LEU A 379 -8.53 -37.20 -15.46
C LEU A 379 -7.29 -36.28 -15.33
N GLY A 380 -7.20 -35.47 -14.27
CA GLY A 380 -6.10 -34.53 -14.08
C GLY A 380 -6.06 -33.36 -15.09
N VAL A 381 -7.24 -33.02 -15.67
CA VAL A 381 -7.37 -31.95 -16.68
C VAL A 381 -8.37 -30.89 -16.25
N SER A 382 -8.44 -29.75 -16.96
CA SER A 382 -9.43 -28.72 -16.65
C SER A 382 -10.86 -29.12 -17.08
N ALA A 383 -11.89 -28.64 -16.35
CA ALA A 383 -13.29 -28.84 -16.74
C ALA A 383 -13.59 -28.24 -18.13
N LYS A 384 -12.88 -27.19 -18.53
CA LYS A 384 -12.95 -26.58 -19.87
C LYS A 384 -12.42 -27.56 -20.95
N THR A 385 -11.34 -28.27 -20.65
CA THR A 385 -10.78 -29.32 -21.52
C THR A 385 -11.78 -30.44 -21.71
N VAL A 386 -12.37 -30.97 -20.63
CA VAL A 386 -13.41 -32.01 -20.70
C VAL A 386 -14.59 -31.52 -21.54
N LYS A 387 -15.12 -30.33 -21.32
CA LYS A 387 -16.23 -29.75 -22.11
C LYS A 387 -15.88 -29.62 -23.58
N ARG A 388 -14.64 -29.25 -23.93
CA ARG A 388 -14.18 -29.17 -25.32
C ARG A 388 -14.13 -30.51 -26.01
N HIS A 389 -13.59 -31.54 -25.33
CA HIS A 389 -13.54 -32.90 -25.86
C HIS A 389 -14.94 -33.48 -26.04
N ILE A 390 -15.82 -33.38 -25.07
CA ILE A 390 -17.22 -33.82 -25.20
C ILE A 390 -17.92 -33.13 -26.37
N LYS A 391 -17.67 -31.81 -26.56
CA LYS A 391 -18.25 -31.07 -27.69
C LYS A 391 -17.70 -31.51 -29.05
N ALA A 392 -16.50 -32.07 -29.10
CA ALA A 392 -15.88 -32.59 -30.31
C ALA A 392 -16.26 -34.05 -30.60
N MET A 393 -16.84 -34.75 -29.64
CA MET A 393 -17.35 -36.12 -29.81
C MET A 393 -18.79 -36.09 -30.27
N ASP A 394 -19.05 -36.54 -31.51
CA ASP A 394 -20.39 -36.58 -32.10
C ASP A 394 -21.32 -37.65 -31.46
N ASN A 395 -20.75 -38.58 -30.70
CA ASN A 395 -21.44 -39.69 -30.08
C ASN A 395 -21.72 -39.54 -28.58
N VAL A 396 -21.43 -38.37 -27.97
CA VAL A 396 -21.68 -38.10 -26.53
C VAL A 396 -22.57 -36.88 -26.37
N HIS A 397 -23.74 -37.04 -25.80
CA HIS A 397 -24.72 -35.98 -25.62
C HIS A 397 -25.21 -35.88 -24.17
N PHE A 398 -25.51 -34.66 -23.72
CA PHE A 398 -26.16 -34.44 -22.42
C PHE A 398 -27.66 -34.31 -22.60
N VAL A 399 -28.41 -35.21 -21.96
CA VAL A 399 -29.87 -35.28 -22.03
C VAL A 399 -30.45 -34.72 -20.72
N GLY A 400 -31.38 -33.76 -20.83
CA GLY A 400 -32.06 -33.16 -19.69
C GLY A 400 -31.53 -31.76 -19.32
N ARG A 401 -31.87 -31.29 -18.12
CA ARG A 401 -31.45 -29.97 -17.59
C ARG A 401 -30.96 -30.09 -16.15
N GLY A 402 -29.86 -29.40 -15.86
CA GLY A 402 -29.30 -29.27 -14.51
C GLY A 402 -28.99 -30.62 -13.85
N PHE A 403 -29.29 -30.79 -12.57
CA PHE A 403 -28.95 -31.98 -11.77
C PHE A 403 -29.74 -33.25 -12.14
N SER A 404 -30.83 -33.14 -12.90
CA SER A 404 -31.62 -34.27 -13.34
C SER A 404 -31.16 -34.82 -14.69
N GLY A 405 -30.23 -34.14 -15.37
CA GLY A 405 -29.69 -34.58 -16.66
C GLY A 405 -28.66 -35.72 -16.53
N TYR A 406 -28.41 -36.40 -17.66
CA TYR A 406 -27.41 -37.46 -17.76
C TYR A 406 -26.73 -37.46 -19.14
N TRP A 407 -25.56 -38.07 -19.20
CA TRP A 407 -24.81 -38.26 -20.44
C TRP A 407 -25.29 -39.52 -21.15
N GLU A 408 -25.48 -39.45 -22.46
CA GLU A 408 -25.82 -40.53 -23.32
C GLU A 408 -24.71 -40.75 -24.34
N ILE A 409 -24.29 -41.99 -24.53
CA ILE A 409 -23.31 -42.40 -25.56
C ILE A 409 -24.09 -43.16 -26.63
N ILE A 410 -24.08 -42.63 -27.85
CA ILE A 410 -24.69 -43.29 -29.02
C ILE A 410 -23.64 -44.25 -29.57
N GLU A 411 -23.91 -45.53 -29.51
CA GLU A 411 -23.07 -46.58 -30.15
C GLU A 411 -23.52 -46.73 -31.59
N GLU A 412 -22.58 -46.64 -32.55
CA GLU A 412 -22.83 -46.98 -33.95
C GLU A 412 -22.99 -48.48 -34.13
#